data_8500ff7aa6bb3a021a507a5d3007660b
#
_entry.id   8500ff7aa6bb3a021a507a5d3007660b
#
_cell.length_a   1.000
_cell.length_b   1.000
_cell.length_c   1.000
_cell.angle_alpha   90.00
_cell.angle_beta   90.00
_cell.angle_gamma   90.00
#
_symmetry.space_group_name_H-M   'P 1'
#
loop_
_entity.id
_entity.type
_entity.pdbx_description
1 polymer ?
#
loop_
_entity_poly.entity_id
_entity_poly.type
_entity_poly.pdbx_seq_one_letter_code
_entity_poly.pdbx_strand_id
1 'polypeptide(L)'
;MAKIQNSPILSIVIGTKPDFYKQAPIVFEAVKEKLPVFVIDTGQHFDDLLGFGIREFELQNIIACNLQIRGDLMEKASELIIKFGSFGRYCKKSFDTNSQLLPVVHGDTLVAGIAPLAWVFGMGQKVAQNEAGLRSMSPEIMKHLKIMQDPTKVVVEKFIDAQFEGKWFLAREEPFPEQIDTWICSAGTQYFFAPTILNKDNLVREGYPEEFIHVVGNSVVDAIHLKRKRKSAESVFDIYPKLECGEWIRMDIHRRENLTCRRFTSIINGLVNLIEDTHHKVVFVMLNATLSALKSYQLEGKLQNLAEKYPDRFIITRLWKEYAHVIEFLDSGHCWAEMTDSGSMQEELIYFPDVMSLTVRLNTDRPETVFDAKSNILVPPVNSKWITSIVKETFNRKEGLGIHLKNKKHIYGRPGQVSKAIVKIIKKEFESGDANFYPWLHQRINLWKENEGLSYM
;
A
#
# COMPACT_ATOMS: atom_id res chain seq x y z
N MET A 1 -23.04 -15.01 28.75
CA MET A 1 -22.17 -14.03 28.09
C MET A 1 -21.77 -12.99 29.13
N ALA A 2 -20.49 -12.85 29.43
CA ALA A 2 -20.02 -11.83 30.37
C ALA A 2 -20.32 -10.46 29.75
N LYS A 3 -20.93 -9.54 30.50
CA LYS A 3 -21.13 -8.15 30.10
C LYS A 3 -19.75 -7.56 29.79
N ILE A 4 -19.49 -7.24 28.53
CA ILE A 4 -18.32 -6.48 28.13
C ILE A 4 -18.54 -5.09 28.71
N GLN A 5 -17.85 -4.78 29.80
CA GLN A 5 -17.88 -3.46 30.43
C GLN A 5 -17.38 -2.41 29.45
N ASN A 6 -18.08 -1.27 29.37
CA ASN A 6 -17.70 0.03 28.80
C ASN A 6 -16.26 0.15 28.24
N SER A 7 -15.92 -0.61 27.21
CA SER A 7 -14.60 -0.55 26.61
C SER A 7 -14.71 -0.33 25.11
N PRO A 8 -13.73 0.37 24.52
CA PRO A 8 -13.67 0.48 23.05
C PRO A 8 -13.44 -0.88 22.47
N ILE A 9 -14.00 -1.09 21.30
CA ILE A 9 -13.76 -2.29 20.51
C ILE A 9 -13.19 -1.83 19.17
N LEU A 10 -11.98 -2.22 18.88
CA LEU A 10 -11.38 -1.98 17.56
C LEU A 10 -11.96 -2.97 16.55
N SER A 11 -12.42 -2.45 15.43
CA SER A 11 -12.88 -3.23 14.29
C SER A 11 -11.92 -3.01 13.13
N ILE A 12 -10.94 -3.89 12.97
CA ILE A 12 -9.97 -3.79 11.88
C ILE A 12 -10.63 -4.26 10.60
N VAL A 13 -10.74 -3.37 9.60
CA VAL A 13 -11.42 -3.67 8.33
C VAL A 13 -10.38 -3.95 7.26
N ILE A 14 -10.47 -5.13 6.65
CA ILE A 14 -9.55 -5.56 5.59
C ILE A 14 -10.30 -5.95 4.32
N GLY A 15 -9.70 -5.68 3.18
CA GLY A 15 -10.25 -6.06 1.86
C GLY A 15 -9.21 -6.62 0.92
N THR A 16 -7.95 -6.28 1.15
CA THR A 16 -6.82 -6.68 0.30
C THR A 16 -5.68 -7.25 1.13
N LYS A 17 -4.75 -7.91 0.47
CA LYS A 17 -3.53 -8.43 1.12
C LYS A 17 -2.70 -7.32 1.79
N PRO A 18 -2.42 -6.18 1.14
CA PRO A 18 -1.73 -5.06 1.79
C PRO A 18 -2.44 -4.53 3.03
N ASP A 19 -3.77 -4.39 3.01
CA ASP A 19 -4.54 -3.96 4.19
C ASP A 19 -4.27 -4.88 5.37
N PHE A 20 -4.30 -6.19 5.12
CA PHE A 20 -4.08 -7.18 6.16
C PHE A 20 -2.67 -7.08 6.74
N TYR A 21 -1.63 -7.07 5.89
CA TYR A 21 -0.24 -7.04 6.36
C TYR A 21 0.06 -5.81 7.21
N LYS A 22 -0.42 -4.66 6.80
CA LYS A 22 -0.16 -3.40 7.51
C LYS A 22 -1.03 -3.22 8.74
N GLN A 23 -2.19 -3.88 8.83
CA GLN A 23 -3.06 -3.81 10.00
C GLN A 23 -2.83 -4.94 11.02
N ALA A 24 -2.28 -6.08 10.62
CA ALA A 24 -1.98 -7.17 11.53
C ALA A 24 -1.11 -6.76 12.75
N PRO A 25 -0.05 -5.93 12.61
CA PRO A 25 0.71 -5.44 13.77
C PRO A 25 -0.14 -4.64 14.76
N ILE A 26 -1.14 -3.90 14.29
CA ILE A 26 -2.08 -3.15 15.15
C ILE A 26 -2.94 -4.13 15.95
N VAL A 27 -3.39 -5.23 15.32
CA VAL A 27 -4.13 -6.30 16.01
C VAL A 27 -3.29 -6.92 17.12
N PHE A 28 -2.04 -7.27 16.83
CA PHE A 28 -1.13 -7.85 17.84
C PHE A 28 -0.90 -6.91 19.02
N GLU A 29 -0.67 -5.63 18.76
CA GLU A 29 -0.45 -4.67 19.83
C GLU A 29 -1.74 -4.42 20.64
N ALA A 30 -2.92 -4.38 19.98
CA ALA A 30 -4.20 -4.27 20.67
C ALA A 30 -4.45 -5.46 21.62
N VAL A 31 -4.20 -6.69 21.15
CA VAL A 31 -4.31 -7.91 21.98
C VAL A 31 -3.36 -7.84 23.17
N LYS A 32 -2.11 -7.47 22.94
CA LYS A 32 -1.06 -7.32 23.98
C LYS A 32 -1.47 -6.29 25.04
N GLU A 33 -2.04 -5.18 24.61
CA GLU A 33 -2.54 -4.09 25.46
C GLU A 33 -3.93 -4.37 26.06
N LYS A 34 -4.48 -5.57 25.85
CA LYS A 34 -5.81 -6.01 26.31
C LYS A 34 -6.94 -5.11 25.83
N LEU A 35 -6.77 -4.48 24.68
CA LEU A 35 -7.82 -3.72 24.01
C LEU A 35 -8.66 -4.70 23.17
N PRO A 36 -9.98 -4.80 23.37
CA PRO A 36 -10.83 -5.65 22.56
C PRO A 36 -10.70 -5.32 21.08
N VAL A 37 -10.41 -6.33 20.26
CA VAL A 37 -10.20 -6.18 18.82
C VAL A 37 -10.74 -7.39 18.07
N PHE A 38 -11.31 -7.14 16.89
CA PHE A 38 -11.65 -8.16 15.91
C PHE A 38 -11.40 -7.65 14.49
N VAL A 39 -11.33 -8.58 13.55
CA VAL A 39 -11.09 -8.28 12.14
C VAL A 39 -12.38 -8.54 11.36
N ILE A 40 -12.72 -7.62 10.47
CA ILE A 40 -13.77 -7.75 9.48
C ILE A 40 -13.10 -7.94 8.13
N ASP A 41 -13.21 -9.13 7.58
CA ASP A 41 -12.83 -9.39 6.20
C ASP A 41 -14.00 -9.01 5.28
N THR A 42 -13.78 -8.08 4.37
CA THR A 42 -14.81 -7.71 3.40
C THR A 42 -15.01 -8.78 2.32
N GLY A 43 -14.03 -9.65 2.12
CA GLY A 43 -14.05 -10.68 1.07
C GLY A 43 -13.85 -10.11 -0.33
N GLN A 44 -13.38 -8.86 -0.47
CA GLN A 44 -13.09 -8.24 -1.75
C GLN A 44 -12.06 -9.03 -2.56
N HIS A 45 -11.04 -9.56 -1.90
CA HIS A 45 -10.09 -10.52 -2.44
C HIS A 45 -10.45 -11.92 -1.91
N PHE A 46 -10.86 -12.80 -2.79
CA PHE A 46 -11.26 -14.18 -2.51
C PHE A 46 -10.33 -15.21 -3.13
N ASP A 47 -9.19 -14.76 -3.65
CA ASP A 47 -8.10 -15.65 -3.99
C ASP A 47 -7.35 -16.06 -2.71
N ASP A 48 -6.60 -17.14 -2.80
CA ASP A 48 -5.86 -17.71 -1.66
C ASP A 48 -4.82 -16.75 -1.05
N LEU A 49 -4.52 -15.64 -1.70
CA LEU A 49 -3.45 -14.71 -1.28
C LEU A 49 -3.71 -14.06 0.08
N LEU A 50 -4.95 -13.60 0.34
CA LEU A 50 -5.32 -13.07 1.64
C LEU A 50 -5.34 -14.17 2.69
N GLY A 51 -5.87 -15.35 2.33
CA GLY A 51 -5.89 -16.53 3.18
C GLY A 51 -4.49 -16.99 3.60
N PHE A 52 -3.49 -16.92 2.71
CA PHE A 52 -2.10 -17.17 3.08
C PHE A 52 -1.59 -16.16 4.11
N GLY A 53 -1.82 -14.87 3.92
CA GLY A 53 -1.43 -13.84 4.87
C GLY A 53 -2.04 -14.04 6.25
N ILE A 54 -3.33 -14.34 6.31
CA ILE A 54 -4.05 -14.59 7.57
C ILE A 54 -3.43 -15.79 8.31
N ARG A 55 -3.14 -16.89 7.62
CA ARG A 55 -2.47 -18.08 8.20
C ARG A 55 -1.05 -17.76 8.64
N GLU A 56 -0.33 -17.01 7.82
CA GLU A 56 1.05 -16.61 8.07
C GLU A 56 1.22 -15.76 9.35
N PHE A 57 0.19 -14.96 9.69
CA PHE A 57 0.14 -14.20 10.96
C PHE A 57 -0.64 -14.91 12.07
N GLU A 58 -1.22 -16.10 11.83
CA GLU A 58 -1.99 -16.88 12.82
C GLU A 58 -3.18 -16.09 13.41
N LEU A 59 -3.84 -15.27 12.56
CA LEU A 59 -4.96 -14.40 12.96
C LEU A 59 -6.34 -14.95 12.59
N GLN A 60 -6.47 -16.25 12.24
CA GLN A 60 -7.73 -16.86 11.82
C GLN A 60 -8.84 -16.72 12.88
N ASN A 61 -8.47 -16.84 14.14
CA ASN A 61 -9.43 -16.84 15.27
C ASN A 61 -9.93 -15.43 15.64
N ILE A 62 -9.37 -14.38 15.06
CA ILE A 62 -9.76 -12.97 15.34
C ILE A 62 -10.69 -12.44 14.25
N ILE A 63 -10.88 -13.17 13.15
CA ILE A 63 -11.80 -12.78 12.09
C ILE A 63 -13.23 -13.06 12.56
N ALA A 64 -13.98 -11.98 12.79
CA ALA A 64 -15.37 -12.07 13.27
C ALA A 64 -16.36 -12.42 12.15
N CYS A 65 -16.12 -11.92 10.95
CA CYS A 65 -16.98 -12.18 9.80
C CYS A 65 -16.26 -11.93 8.48
N ASN A 66 -16.80 -12.51 7.40
CA ASN A 66 -16.48 -12.19 6.02
C ASN A 66 -17.76 -11.68 5.34
N LEU A 67 -17.71 -10.46 4.80
CA LEU A 67 -18.87 -9.82 4.18
C LEU A 67 -19.18 -10.34 2.77
N GLN A 68 -18.29 -11.13 2.20
CA GLN A 68 -18.45 -11.75 0.88
C GLN A 68 -18.78 -10.72 -0.23
N ILE A 69 -18.06 -9.60 -0.26
CA ILE A 69 -18.18 -8.58 -1.28
C ILE A 69 -17.70 -9.16 -2.62
N ARG A 70 -18.51 -8.99 -3.69
CA ARG A 70 -18.26 -9.57 -5.01
C ARG A 70 -18.58 -8.57 -6.12
N GLY A 71 -18.24 -8.94 -7.36
CA GLY A 71 -18.59 -8.21 -8.56
C GLY A 71 -17.51 -7.28 -9.09
N ASP A 72 -17.90 -6.37 -9.95
CA ASP A 72 -17.05 -5.30 -10.46
C ASP A 72 -16.80 -4.18 -9.43
N LEU A 73 -16.19 -3.09 -9.82
CA LEU A 73 -15.85 -2.01 -8.89
C LEU A 73 -17.09 -1.33 -8.31
N MET A 74 -18.12 -1.10 -9.15
CA MET A 74 -19.37 -0.45 -8.74
C MET A 74 -20.20 -1.38 -7.84
N GLU A 75 -20.30 -2.65 -8.21
CA GLU A 75 -21.00 -3.66 -7.42
C GLU A 75 -20.35 -3.82 -6.06
N LYS A 76 -19.02 -3.92 -6.00
CA LYS A 76 -18.26 -3.99 -4.74
C LYS A 76 -18.49 -2.78 -3.84
N ALA A 77 -18.48 -1.56 -4.40
CA ALA A 77 -18.76 -0.34 -3.64
C ALA A 77 -20.17 -0.35 -3.06
N SER A 78 -21.17 -0.71 -3.86
CA SER A 78 -22.58 -0.79 -3.45
C SER A 78 -22.80 -1.85 -2.38
N GLU A 79 -22.27 -3.05 -2.56
CA GLU A 79 -22.36 -4.14 -1.57
C GLU A 79 -21.67 -3.77 -0.25
N LEU A 80 -20.52 -3.08 -0.32
CA LEU A 80 -19.78 -2.65 0.86
C LEU A 80 -20.60 -1.65 1.68
N ILE A 81 -21.24 -0.67 1.05
CA ILE A 81 -22.14 0.27 1.74
C ILE A 81 -23.24 -0.48 2.47
N ILE A 82 -23.95 -1.39 1.78
CA ILE A 82 -25.09 -2.11 2.33
C ILE A 82 -24.66 -3.08 3.42
N LYS A 83 -23.68 -3.93 3.14
CA LYS A 83 -23.30 -5.03 4.06
C LYS A 83 -22.55 -4.49 5.28
N PHE A 84 -21.63 -3.54 5.10
CA PHE A 84 -20.90 -2.95 6.22
C PHE A 84 -21.80 -2.10 7.12
N GLY A 85 -22.71 -1.32 6.53
CA GLY A 85 -23.73 -0.58 7.28
C GLY A 85 -24.69 -1.53 8.04
N SER A 86 -25.07 -2.67 7.42
CA SER A 86 -25.89 -3.67 8.08
C SER A 86 -25.16 -4.38 9.21
N PHE A 87 -23.89 -4.68 9.03
CA PHE A 87 -23.02 -5.20 10.09
C PHE A 87 -22.96 -4.25 11.28
N GLY A 88 -22.78 -2.94 11.05
CA GLY A 88 -22.80 -1.94 12.10
C GLY A 88 -24.10 -1.96 12.91
N ARG A 89 -25.26 -1.98 12.24
CA ARG A 89 -26.57 -2.08 12.89
C ARG A 89 -26.73 -3.39 13.69
N TYR A 90 -26.20 -4.50 13.19
CA TYR A 90 -26.15 -5.76 13.92
C TYR A 90 -25.31 -5.64 15.19
N CYS A 91 -24.13 -5.07 15.10
CA CYS A 91 -23.27 -4.83 16.26
C CYS A 91 -23.95 -3.95 17.31
N LYS A 92 -24.62 -2.87 16.91
CA LYS A 92 -25.36 -1.98 17.81
C LYS A 92 -26.45 -2.72 18.61
N LYS A 93 -27.05 -3.75 18.02
CA LYS A 93 -28.07 -4.59 18.71
C LYS A 93 -27.45 -5.68 19.58
N SER A 94 -26.25 -6.15 19.25
CA SER A 94 -25.62 -7.31 19.89
C SER A 94 -24.68 -6.92 21.02
N PHE A 95 -24.08 -5.75 20.97
CA PHE A 95 -23.24 -5.20 22.03
C PHE A 95 -24.05 -4.34 22.99
N ASP A 96 -23.56 -4.18 24.22
CA ASP A 96 -24.15 -3.25 25.17
C ASP A 96 -24.20 -1.83 24.58
N THR A 97 -25.26 -1.07 24.91
CA THR A 97 -25.48 0.30 24.45
C THR A 97 -24.32 1.25 24.75
N ASN A 98 -23.48 0.89 25.71
CA ASN A 98 -22.29 1.65 26.10
C ASN A 98 -21.00 1.20 25.38
N SER A 99 -21.05 0.14 24.58
CA SER A 99 -19.87 -0.32 23.80
C SER A 99 -19.71 0.55 22.56
N GLN A 100 -18.55 1.16 22.42
CA GLN A 100 -18.20 1.99 21.26
C GLN A 100 -17.30 1.19 20.32
N LEU A 101 -17.72 1.08 19.06
CA LEU A 101 -16.95 0.46 17.99
C LEU A 101 -16.18 1.52 17.24
N LEU A 102 -14.89 1.29 17.02
CA LEU A 102 -14.06 2.12 16.17
C LEU A 102 -13.52 1.29 15.01
N PRO A 103 -14.12 1.39 13.82
CA PRO A 103 -13.52 0.83 12.62
C PRO A 103 -12.20 1.50 12.30
N VAL A 104 -11.20 0.68 11.95
CA VAL A 104 -9.91 1.14 11.44
C VAL A 104 -9.76 0.61 10.02
N VAL A 105 -9.79 1.50 9.05
CA VAL A 105 -9.53 1.21 7.64
C VAL A 105 -8.07 1.53 7.30
N HIS A 106 -7.61 1.09 6.13
CA HIS A 106 -6.21 1.26 5.77
C HIS A 106 -6.03 1.83 4.35
N GLY A 107 -5.18 2.85 4.24
CA GLY A 107 -4.60 3.33 2.99
C GLY A 107 -5.62 3.89 2.00
N ASP A 108 -5.50 3.41 0.78
CA ASP A 108 -6.11 3.92 -0.44
C ASP A 108 -6.97 2.88 -1.18
N THR A 109 -7.40 1.84 -0.49
CA THR A 109 -8.21 0.77 -1.10
C THR A 109 -9.69 1.16 -1.20
N LEU A 110 -10.45 0.49 -2.07
CA LEU A 110 -11.91 0.65 -2.15
C LEU A 110 -12.58 0.49 -0.78
N VAL A 111 -12.08 -0.42 0.03
CA VAL A 111 -12.60 -0.63 1.40
C VAL A 111 -12.35 0.62 2.25
N ALA A 112 -11.17 1.21 2.16
CA ALA A 112 -10.85 2.45 2.88
C ALA A 112 -11.72 3.62 2.40
N GLY A 113 -12.00 3.71 1.11
CA GLY A 113 -12.87 4.75 0.57
C GLY A 113 -14.32 4.63 1.03
N ILE A 114 -14.88 3.44 0.98
CA ILE A 114 -16.35 3.24 1.11
C ILE A 114 -16.79 2.89 2.53
N ALA A 115 -16.02 2.08 3.29
CA ALA A 115 -16.42 1.65 4.62
C ALA A 115 -16.64 2.82 5.61
N PRO A 116 -15.82 3.89 5.62
CA PRO A 116 -16.06 5.06 6.47
C PRO A 116 -17.43 5.72 6.20
N LEU A 117 -17.79 5.89 4.94
CA LEU A 117 -19.09 6.49 4.59
C LEU A 117 -20.25 5.59 5.05
N ALA A 118 -20.16 4.30 4.81
CA ALA A 118 -21.17 3.34 5.26
C ALA A 118 -21.34 3.36 6.79
N TRP A 119 -20.24 3.50 7.51
CA TRP A 119 -20.26 3.56 8.96
C TRP A 119 -20.82 4.87 9.50
N VAL A 120 -20.36 6.00 8.99
CA VAL A 120 -20.85 7.33 9.40
C VAL A 120 -22.34 7.46 9.11
N PHE A 121 -22.81 7.09 7.93
CA PHE A 121 -24.23 7.16 7.57
C PHE A 121 -25.09 6.15 8.32
N GLY A 122 -24.57 4.92 8.56
CA GLY A 122 -25.33 3.87 9.24
C GLY A 122 -25.33 3.95 10.75
N MET A 123 -24.24 4.44 11.34
CA MET A 123 -23.99 4.39 12.78
C MET A 123 -23.84 5.78 13.42
N GLY A 124 -23.56 6.83 12.66
CA GLY A 124 -23.25 8.16 13.19
C GLY A 124 -21.94 8.22 13.99
N GLN A 125 -21.08 7.20 13.89
CA GLN A 125 -19.87 7.05 14.70
C GLN A 125 -18.60 7.34 13.91
N LYS A 126 -17.52 7.68 14.62
CA LYS A 126 -16.21 7.97 14.06
C LYS A 126 -15.55 6.72 13.48
N VAL A 127 -14.64 6.96 12.52
CA VAL A 127 -13.79 5.97 11.88
C VAL A 127 -12.34 6.44 11.96
N ALA A 128 -11.41 5.54 12.08
CA ALA A 128 -9.98 5.80 12.00
C ALA A 128 -9.39 5.28 10.69
N GLN A 129 -8.45 6.03 10.12
CA GLN A 129 -7.67 5.62 8.95
C GLN A 129 -6.20 5.45 9.33
N ASN A 130 -5.68 4.25 9.20
CA ASN A 130 -4.25 3.97 9.17
C ASN A 130 -3.71 4.32 7.77
N GLU A 131 -2.54 4.94 7.68
CA GLU A 131 -1.96 5.45 6.44
C GLU A 131 -2.79 6.57 5.80
N ALA A 132 -3.20 7.52 6.64
CA ALA A 132 -4.04 8.63 6.24
C ALA A 132 -3.27 9.74 5.51
N GLY A 133 -3.95 10.48 4.63
CA GLY A 133 -3.40 11.67 3.97
C GLY A 133 -2.52 11.38 2.76
N LEU A 134 -2.57 10.17 2.20
CA LEU A 134 -1.90 9.87 0.93
C LEU A 134 -2.47 10.72 -0.19
N ARG A 135 -1.60 11.36 -0.96
CA ARG A 135 -1.98 12.13 -2.16
C ARG A 135 -0.94 11.90 -3.25
N SER A 136 -1.43 11.59 -4.45
CA SER A 136 -0.54 11.38 -5.58
C SER A 136 0.12 12.68 -6.02
N MET A 137 1.41 12.61 -6.23
CA MET A 137 2.23 13.72 -6.68
C MET A 137 3.15 13.30 -7.82
N SER A 138 3.52 14.26 -8.64
CA SER A 138 4.46 14.08 -9.74
C SER A 138 5.57 15.13 -9.66
N PRO A 139 6.83 14.78 -9.97
CA PRO A 139 7.88 15.78 -10.06
C PRO A 139 7.62 16.75 -11.23
N GLU A 140 7.93 18.03 -11.06
CA GLU A 140 7.59 19.07 -12.04
C GLU A 140 8.18 18.82 -13.43
N ILE A 141 9.32 18.15 -13.50
CA ILE A 141 9.94 17.75 -14.75
C ILE A 141 9.01 16.87 -15.63
N MET A 142 8.05 16.18 -15.03
CA MET A 142 7.03 15.38 -15.76
C MET A 142 6.12 16.22 -16.65
N LYS A 143 6.01 17.54 -16.42
CA LYS A 143 5.28 18.43 -17.32
C LYS A 143 5.92 18.53 -18.72
N HIS A 144 7.17 18.10 -18.84
CA HIS A 144 7.97 18.16 -20.06
C HIS A 144 8.18 16.78 -20.71
N LEU A 145 7.13 15.96 -20.82
CA LEU A 145 7.19 14.58 -21.35
C LEU A 145 7.87 14.46 -22.73
N LYS A 146 7.90 15.54 -23.53
CA LYS A 146 8.58 15.55 -24.83
C LYS A 146 10.07 15.23 -24.74
N ILE A 147 10.74 15.60 -23.64
CA ILE A 147 12.18 15.30 -23.45
C ILE A 147 12.45 13.80 -23.32
N MET A 148 11.43 13.01 -22.96
CA MET A 148 11.53 11.57 -22.75
C MET A 148 11.43 10.77 -24.06
N GLN A 149 11.19 11.43 -25.19
CA GLN A 149 11.08 10.75 -26.50
C GLN A 149 12.47 10.33 -27.01
N ASP A 150 13.50 11.13 -26.70
CA ASP A 150 14.86 10.84 -27.09
C ASP A 150 15.81 10.92 -25.86
N PRO A 151 16.01 9.80 -25.14
CA PRO A 151 16.72 9.76 -23.87
C PRO A 151 18.24 9.85 -24.07
N THR A 152 18.79 11.03 -24.15
CA THR A 152 20.25 11.23 -24.01
C THR A 152 20.66 11.06 -22.55
N LYS A 153 21.92 10.69 -22.29
CA LYS A 153 22.46 10.52 -20.94
C LYS A 153 22.18 11.75 -20.05
N VAL A 154 22.49 12.93 -20.55
CA VAL A 154 22.29 14.20 -19.82
C VAL A 154 20.83 14.45 -19.45
N VAL A 155 19.89 14.11 -20.34
CA VAL A 155 18.44 14.23 -20.08
C VAL A 155 18.01 13.26 -19.01
N VAL A 156 18.52 12.03 -19.03
CA VAL A 156 18.18 11.00 -18.03
C VAL A 156 18.74 11.35 -16.66
N GLU A 157 20.02 11.77 -16.59
CA GLU A 157 20.62 12.26 -15.35
C GLU A 157 19.84 13.41 -14.74
N LYS A 158 19.52 14.43 -15.54
CA LYS A 158 18.72 15.58 -15.10
C LYS A 158 17.32 15.15 -14.60
N PHE A 159 16.71 14.18 -15.24
CA PHE A 159 15.42 13.66 -14.81
C PHE A 159 15.49 12.96 -13.46
N ILE A 160 16.51 12.13 -13.23
CA ILE A 160 16.72 11.45 -11.95
C ILE A 160 16.99 12.49 -10.84
N ASP A 161 17.90 13.44 -11.08
CA ASP A 161 18.26 14.45 -10.08
C ASP A 161 17.08 15.36 -9.73
N ALA A 162 16.29 15.76 -10.72
CA ALA A 162 15.11 16.59 -10.50
C ALA A 162 14.02 15.91 -9.62
N GLN A 163 13.97 14.60 -9.56
CA GLN A 163 13.09 13.90 -8.66
C GLN A 163 13.50 14.06 -7.19
N PHE A 164 14.79 14.08 -6.91
CA PHE A 164 15.31 14.19 -5.54
C PHE A 164 15.38 15.62 -5.01
N GLU A 165 15.57 16.60 -5.89
CA GLU A 165 15.85 17.99 -5.55
C GLU A 165 14.79 18.97 -6.08
N GLY A 166 13.98 18.54 -7.02
CA GLY A 166 13.00 19.34 -7.71
C GLY A 166 11.72 19.59 -6.92
N LYS A 167 10.83 20.34 -7.57
CA LYS A 167 9.48 20.60 -7.07
C LYS A 167 8.52 19.50 -7.49
N TRP A 168 7.52 19.25 -6.65
CA TRP A 168 6.45 18.29 -6.88
C TRP A 168 5.12 19.01 -6.90
N PHE A 169 4.16 18.47 -7.66
CA PHE A 169 2.80 18.97 -7.73
C PHE A 169 1.79 17.83 -7.56
N LEU A 170 0.58 18.16 -7.07
CA LEU A 170 -0.50 17.19 -6.93
C LEU A 170 -0.97 16.70 -8.30
N ALA A 171 -1.07 15.38 -8.45
CA ALA A 171 -1.56 14.70 -9.64
C ALA A 171 -2.75 13.81 -9.24
N ARG A 172 -3.89 13.94 -9.95
CA ARG A 172 -5.12 13.21 -9.59
C ARG A 172 -5.50 12.11 -10.56
N GLU A 173 -4.70 11.89 -11.58
CA GLU A 173 -5.04 10.97 -12.67
C GLU A 173 -4.74 9.52 -12.33
N GLU A 174 -3.68 9.26 -11.59
CA GLU A 174 -3.18 7.92 -11.24
C GLU A 174 -2.69 7.89 -9.78
N PRO A 175 -2.78 6.75 -9.09
CA PRO A 175 -3.42 5.49 -9.50
C PRO A 175 -4.96 5.54 -9.42
N PHE A 176 -5.64 4.72 -10.23
CA PHE A 176 -7.09 4.59 -10.21
C PHE A 176 -7.49 3.15 -9.78
N PRO A 177 -8.45 2.96 -8.87
CA PRO A 177 -9.33 3.96 -8.22
C PRO A 177 -8.73 4.63 -6.98
N GLU A 178 -7.54 4.28 -6.56
CA GLU A 178 -6.94 4.61 -5.26
C GLU A 178 -6.93 6.11 -4.97
N GLN A 179 -6.72 6.96 -5.99
CA GLN A 179 -6.78 8.41 -5.79
C GLN A 179 -8.18 8.91 -5.40
N ILE A 180 -9.22 8.30 -5.93
CA ILE A 180 -10.61 8.62 -5.54
C ILE A 180 -10.84 8.11 -4.11
N ASP A 181 -10.41 6.89 -3.83
CA ASP A 181 -10.63 6.23 -2.54
C ASP A 181 -9.99 7.00 -1.39
N THR A 182 -8.78 7.57 -1.56
CA THR A 182 -8.13 8.37 -0.50
C THR A 182 -8.91 9.64 -0.15
N TRP A 183 -9.48 10.32 -1.15
CA TRP A 183 -10.26 11.53 -0.92
C TRP A 183 -11.58 11.23 -0.24
N ILE A 184 -12.29 10.20 -0.72
CA ILE A 184 -13.55 9.75 -0.12
C ILE A 184 -13.31 9.27 1.31
N CYS A 185 -12.25 8.49 1.55
CA CYS A 185 -11.89 8.01 2.88
C CYS A 185 -11.71 9.17 3.88
N SER A 186 -10.96 10.20 3.48
CA SER A 186 -10.74 11.35 4.35
C SER A 186 -12.04 12.04 4.76
N ALA A 187 -13.02 12.14 3.85
CA ALA A 187 -14.33 12.73 4.14
C ALA A 187 -15.14 11.96 5.21
N GLY A 188 -14.99 10.63 5.26
CA GLY A 188 -15.67 9.77 6.24
C GLY A 188 -14.86 9.45 7.50
N THR A 189 -13.63 9.96 7.61
CA THR A 189 -12.71 9.66 8.71
C THR A 189 -12.59 10.80 9.69
N GLN A 190 -12.41 10.50 10.97
CA GLN A 190 -12.22 11.48 12.04
C GLN A 190 -10.93 11.29 12.84
N TYR A 191 -10.31 10.12 12.81
CA TYR A 191 -8.98 9.89 13.38
C TYR A 191 -8.01 9.50 12.26
N PHE A 192 -7.02 10.34 12.03
CA PHE A 192 -6.07 10.19 10.93
C PHE A 192 -4.69 9.78 11.47
N PHE A 193 -4.25 8.58 11.18
CA PHE A 193 -2.91 8.12 11.49
C PHE A 193 -2.03 8.31 10.25
N ALA A 194 -1.38 9.46 10.19
CA ALA A 194 -0.57 9.87 9.04
C ALA A 194 0.83 9.23 9.09
N PRO A 195 1.35 8.70 7.97
CA PRO A 195 2.70 8.13 7.90
C PRO A 195 3.81 9.15 8.13
N THR A 196 3.67 10.35 7.59
CA THR A 196 4.68 11.42 7.64
C THR A 196 4.06 12.79 7.83
N ILE A 197 4.91 13.79 8.03
CA ILE A 197 4.47 15.20 8.08
C ILE A 197 3.81 15.64 6.77
N LEU A 198 4.32 15.18 5.61
CA LEU A 198 3.70 15.48 4.31
C LEU A 198 2.23 15.04 4.26
N ASN A 199 1.94 13.84 4.75
CA ASN A 199 0.57 13.30 4.78
C ASN A 199 -0.33 14.10 5.73
N LYS A 200 0.19 14.53 6.89
CA LYS A 200 -0.50 15.46 7.79
C LYS A 200 -0.78 16.79 7.09
N ASP A 201 0.24 17.38 6.44
CA ASP A 201 0.10 18.68 5.76
C ASP A 201 -0.94 18.64 4.64
N ASN A 202 -1.06 17.49 3.93
CA ASN A 202 -2.11 17.30 2.94
C ASN A 202 -3.50 17.45 3.58
N LEU A 203 -3.75 16.76 4.69
CA LEU A 203 -5.03 16.80 5.39
C LEU A 203 -5.32 18.20 5.99
N VAL A 204 -4.32 18.85 6.58
CA VAL A 204 -4.48 20.22 7.12
C VAL A 204 -4.84 21.22 6.03
N ARG A 205 -4.19 21.14 4.85
CA ARG A 205 -4.51 21.99 3.69
C ARG A 205 -5.92 21.76 3.16
N GLU A 206 -6.47 20.58 3.34
CA GLU A 206 -7.84 20.21 2.97
C GLU A 206 -8.87 20.62 4.02
N GLY A 207 -8.42 21.19 5.15
CA GLY A 207 -9.28 21.72 6.20
C GLY A 207 -9.67 20.72 7.30
N TYR A 208 -9.02 19.56 7.37
CA TYR A 208 -9.24 18.61 8.47
C TYR A 208 -8.64 19.15 9.77
N PRO A 209 -9.31 18.97 10.93
CA PRO A 209 -8.83 19.47 12.22
C PRO A 209 -7.52 18.81 12.64
N GLU A 210 -6.51 19.62 12.94
CA GLU A 210 -5.15 19.16 13.24
C GLU A 210 -5.09 18.26 14.48
N GLU A 211 -5.95 18.48 15.46
CA GLU A 211 -6.05 17.71 16.69
C GLU A 211 -6.38 16.22 16.48
N PHE A 212 -6.97 15.86 15.34
CA PHE A 212 -7.31 14.48 14.98
C PHE A 212 -6.30 13.84 14.02
N ILE A 213 -5.23 14.57 13.66
CA ILE A 213 -4.21 14.09 12.73
C ILE A 213 -2.92 13.76 13.50
N HIS A 214 -2.61 12.48 13.59
CA HIS A 214 -1.46 11.98 14.34
C HIS A 214 -0.39 11.44 13.40
N VAL A 215 0.80 12.03 13.42
CA VAL A 215 1.95 11.47 12.67
C VAL A 215 2.54 10.33 13.48
N VAL A 216 2.32 9.10 13.03
CA VAL A 216 2.68 7.87 13.75
C VAL A 216 3.73 7.03 13.05
N GLY A 217 3.99 7.30 11.77
CA GLY A 217 4.76 6.42 10.88
C GLY A 217 3.84 5.50 10.07
N ASN A 218 4.43 4.53 9.38
CA ASN A 218 3.71 3.54 8.59
C ASN A 218 3.86 2.14 9.21
N SER A 219 2.74 1.47 9.47
CA SER A 219 2.71 0.14 10.08
C SER A 219 3.34 -0.96 9.22
N VAL A 220 3.67 -0.68 7.96
CA VAL A 220 4.48 -1.56 7.10
C VAL A 220 5.81 -1.93 7.75
N VAL A 221 6.43 -1.01 8.50
CA VAL A 221 7.71 -1.26 9.19
C VAL A 221 7.56 -2.33 10.27
N ASP A 222 6.45 -2.31 10.98
CA ASP A 222 6.14 -3.32 11.99
C ASP A 222 5.83 -4.67 11.33
N ALA A 223 5.16 -4.66 10.17
CA ALA A 223 4.87 -5.86 9.39
C ALA A 223 6.15 -6.54 8.89
N ILE A 224 7.08 -5.79 8.30
CA ILE A 224 8.38 -6.30 7.85
C ILE A 224 9.16 -6.89 9.04
N HIS A 225 9.17 -6.19 10.17
CA HIS A 225 9.85 -6.67 11.38
C HIS A 225 9.29 -7.99 11.91
N LEU A 226 7.96 -8.13 11.92
CA LEU A 226 7.31 -9.38 12.30
C LEU A 226 7.64 -10.51 11.32
N LYS A 227 7.71 -10.20 10.03
CA LYS A 227 8.01 -11.16 8.98
C LYS A 227 9.45 -11.65 8.99
N ARG A 228 10.42 -10.76 9.18
CA ARG A 228 11.84 -11.14 9.31
C ARG A 228 12.09 -12.14 10.44
N LYS A 229 11.22 -12.19 11.44
CA LYS A 229 11.30 -13.18 12.53
C LYS A 229 10.75 -14.55 12.17
N ARG A 230 9.98 -14.66 11.08
CA ARG A 230 9.35 -15.90 10.63
C ARG A 230 10.02 -16.37 9.35
N LYS A 231 10.77 -17.47 9.44
CA LYS A 231 11.39 -18.07 8.27
C LYS A 231 10.37 -18.95 7.54
N SER A 232 10.46 -18.98 6.22
CA SER A 232 9.79 -20.00 5.40
C SER A 232 10.38 -21.37 5.69
N ALA A 233 9.61 -22.44 5.46
CA ALA A 233 10.08 -23.81 5.57
C ALA A 233 11.08 -24.17 4.46
N GLU A 234 10.95 -23.54 3.30
CA GLU A 234 11.81 -23.70 2.12
C GLU A 234 12.35 -22.32 1.71
N SER A 235 13.61 -22.23 1.34
CA SER A 235 14.23 -20.99 0.89
C SER A 235 13.79 -20.64 -0.53
N VAL A 236 13.71 -19.32 -0.85
CA VAL A 236 13.51 -18.89 -2.23
C VAL A 236 14.62 -19.38 -3.16
N PHE A 237 15.82 -19.58 -2.65
CA PHE A 237 16.97 -20.08 -3.40
C PHE A 237 16.92 -21.58 -3.64
N ASP A 238 16.26 -22.35 -2.78
CA ASP A 238 15.96 -23.76 -3.05
C ASP A 238 14.97 -23.90 -4.22
N ILE A 239 14.00 -22.98 -4.30
CA ILE A 239 13.01 -22.95 -5.38
C ILE A 239 13.62 -22.40 -6.68
N TYR A 240 14.44 -21.36 -6.58
CA TYR A 240 15.08 -20.68 -7.72
C TYR A 240 16.60 -20.53 -7.53
N PRO A 241 17.39 -21.61 -7.64
CA PRO A 241 18.84 -21.59 -7.34
C PRO A 241 19.65 -20.55 -8.12
N LYS A 242 19.21 -20.20 -9.34
CA LYS A 242 19.89 -19.19 -10.16
C LYS A 242 19.88 -17.79 -9.54
N LEU A 243 18.96 -17.50 -8.63
CA LEU A 243 18.88 -16.20 -7.96
C LEU A 243 20.04 -15.97 -6.96
N GLU A 244 20.73 -17.03 -6.55
CA GLU A 244 21.91 -16.96 -5.66
C GLU A 244 23.15 -16.38 -6.34
N CYS A 245 23.10 -16.18 -7.66
CA CYS A 245 24.27 -15.74 -8.44
C CYS A 245 24.04 -14.40 -9.12
N GLY A 246 24.77 -13.36 -8.69
CA GLY A 246 24.80 -12.05 -9.33
C GLY A 246 23.81 -11.05 -8.74
N GLU A 247 23.61 -9.96 -9.47
CA GLU A 247 22.74 -8.84 -9.06
C GLU A 247 21.50 -8.81 -9.96
N TRP A 248 20.35 -9.02 -9.34
CA TRP A 248 19.06 -9.12 -10.02
C TRP A 248 18.21 -7.86 -9.86
N ILE A 249 17.40 -7.60 -10.87
CA ILE A 249 16.20 -6.77 -10.76
C ILE A 249 15.03 -7.74 -10.56
N ARG A 250 14.30 -7.61 -9.46
CA ARG A 250 12.99 -8.24 -9.35
C ARG A 250 11.97 -7.32 -10.00
N MET A 251 11.11 -7.86 -10.86
CA MET A 251 10.15 -7.05 -11.61
C MET A 251 8.76 -7.63 -11.47
N ASP A 252 7.79 -6.77 -11.09
CA ASP A 252 6.35 -7.06 -11.16
C ASP A 252 5.56 -5.86 -11.68
N ILE A 253 4.58 -6.10 -12.56
CA ILE A 253 3.71 -5.06 -13.13
C ILE A 253 2.27 -5.57 -13.11
N HIS A 254 1.37 -4.86 -12.44
CA HIS A 254 0.00 -5.34 -12.23
C HIS A 254 -1.07 -4.22 -12.16
N ARG A 255 -0.68 -2.95 -12.16
CA ARG A 255 -1.61 -1.83 -12.11
C ARG A 255 -2.35 -1.65 -13.44
N ARG A 256 -3.64 -1.35 -13.37
CA ARG A 256 -4.54 -1.25 -14.54
C ARG A 256 -4.03 -0.26 -15.60
N GLU A 257 -3.54 0.90 -15.17
CA GLU A 257 -3.00 1.93 -16.05
C GLU A 257 -1.79 1.44 -16.86
N ASN A 258 -0.96 0.57 -16.30
CA ASN A 258 0.20 -0.02 -16.96
C ASN A 258 -0.16 -1.24 -17.84
N LEU A 259 -1.29 -1.87 -17.58
CA LEU A 259 -1.76 -3.03 -18.35
C LEU A 259 -2.54 -2.63 -19.61
N THR A 260 -2.58 -1.35 -19.97
CA THR A 260 -3.08 -0.91 -21.28
C THR A 260 -2.11 -1.34 -22.39
N CYS A 261 -2.61 -1.66 -23.56
CA CYS A 261 -1.82 -2.19 -24.69
C CYS A 261 -0.54 -1.38 -24.94
N ARG A 262 -0.65 -0.07 -25.04
CA ARG A 262 0.48 0.82 -25.34
C ARG A 262 1.56 0.82 -24.24
N ARG A 263 1.14 1.05 -22.99
CA ARG A 263 2.09 1.11 -21.87
C ARG A 263 2.71 -0.25 -21.59
N PHE A 264 1.89 -1.29 -21.55
CA PHE A 264 2.37 -2.64 -21.28
C PHE A 264 3.36 -3.12 -22.33
N THR A 265 3.08 -2.89 -23.61
CA THR A 265 4.02 -3.19 -24.71
C THR A 265 5.33 -2.41 -24.55
N SER A 266 5.26 -1.12 -24.17
CA SER A 266 6.47 -0.32 -23.90
C SER A 266 7.29 -0.87 -22.74
N ILE A 267 6.64 -1.30 -21.67
CA ILE A 267 7.29 -1.91 -20.49
C ILE A 267 7.96 -3.24 -20.86
N ILE A 268 7.25 -4.14 -21.56
CA ILE A 268 7.81 -5.41 -22.00
C ILE A 268 8.96 -5.22 -22.99
N ASN A 269 8.86 -4.26 -23.91
CA ASN A 269 9.97 -3.93 -24.81
C ASN A 269 11.15 -3.33 -24.05
N GLY A 270 10.91 -2.53 -23.01
CA GLY A 270 11.96 -2.04 -22.11
C GLY A 270 12.68 -3.17 -21.38
N LEU A 271 11.93 -4.15 -20.88
CA LEU A 271 12.48 -5.36 -20.28
C LEU A 271 13.37 -6.15 -21.27
N VAL A 272 12.87 -6.35 -22.50
CA VAL A 272 13.67 -7.02 -23.55
C VAL A 272 14.97 -6.26 -23.82
N ASN A 273 14.92 -4.95 -24.00
CA ASN A 273 16.12 -4.14 -24.20
C ASN A 273 17.10 -4.21 -23.02
N LEU A 274 16.60 -4.29 -21.78
CA LEU A 274 17.46 -4.48 -20.60
C LEU A 274 18.24 -5.79 -20.66
N ILE A 275 17.63 -6.86 -21.15
CA ILE A 275 18.28 -8.16 -21.26
C ILE A 275 19.20 -8.22 -22.50
N GLU A 276 18.78 -7.67 -23.65
CA GLU A 276 19.53 -7.80 -24.91
C GLU A 276 20.67 -6.78 -25.00
N ASP A 277 20.43 -5.53 -24.61
CA ASP A 277 21.38 -4.41 -24.80
C ASP A 277 22.28 -4.18 -23.59
N THR A 278 22.06 -4.92 -22.49
CA THR A 278 22.83 -4.75 -21.24
C THR A 278 23.19 -6.12 -20.64
N HIS A 279 23.87 -6.10 -19.50
CA HIS A 279 24.18 -7.32 -18.74
C HIS A 279 23.29 -7.53 -17.51
N HIS A 280 22.18 -6.78 -17.41
CA HIS A 280 21.27 -6.92 -16.28
C HIS A 280 20.61 -8.29 -16.22
N LYS A 281 20.39 -8.77 -15.00
CA LYS A 281 19.62 -9.96 -14.72
C LYS A 281 18.24 -9.54 -14.21
N VAL A 282 17.18 -10.16 -14.70
CA VAL A 282 15.81 -9.85 -14.31
C VAL A 282 15.05 -11.13 -13.95
N VAL A 283 14.43 -11.14 -12.77
CA VAL A 283 13.40 -12.11 -12.44
C VAL A 283 12.03 -11.42 -12.57
N PHE A 284 11.26 -11.86 -13.56
CA PHE A 284 9.94 -11.31 -13.84
C PHE A 284 8.85 -12.13 -13.17
N VAL A 285 8.21 -11.53 -12.17
CA VAL A 285 7.16 -12.16 -11.37
C VAL A 285 5.79 -11.82 -11.96
N MET A 286 5.12 -12.82 -12.51
CA MET A 286 3.84 -12.65 -13.18
C MET A 286 2.67 -12.86 -12.23
N LEU A 287 1.89 -11.81 -12.02
CA LEU A 287 0.59 -11.85 -11.35
C LEU A 287 -0.52 -12.23 -12.36
N ASN A 288 -1.71 -12.55 -11.87
CA ASN A 288 -2.83 -12.93 -12.74
C ASN A 288 -3.20 -11.86 -13.78
N ALA A 289 -3.21 -10.58 -13.38
CA ALA A 289 -3.49 -9.47 -14.28
C ALA A 289 -2.41 -9.32 -15.37
N THR A 290 -1.13 -9.48 -14.99
CA THR A 290 0.03 -9.49 -15.90
C THR A 290 -0.11 -10.58 -16.96
N LEU A 291 -0.48 -11.78 -16.53
CA LEU A 291 -0.68 -12.92 -17.44
C LEU A 291 -1.81 -12.69 -18.43
N SER A 292 -2.93 -12.12 -17.94
CA SER A 292 -4.06 -11.79 -18.81
C SER A 292 -3.65 -10.77 -19.89
N ALA A 293 -2.87 -9.75 -19.51
CA ALA A 293 -2.35 -8.75 -20.44
C ALA A 293 -1.36 -9.35 -21.46
N LEU A 294 -0.43 -10.21 -21.01
CA LEU A 294 0.51 -10.92 -21.89
C LEU A 294 -0.23 -11.72 -22.96
N LYS A 295 -1.26 -12.47 -22.57
CA LYS A 295 -2.11 -13.24 -23.49
C LYS A 295 -2.87 -12.34 -24.46
N SER A 296 -3.55 -11.32 -23.91
CA SER A 296 -4.38 -10.42 -24.71
C SER A 296 -3.58 -9.68 -25.79
N TYR A 297 -2.32 -9.35 -25.50
CA TYR A 297 -1.45 -8.61 -26.44
C TYR A 297 -0.42 -9.51 -27.15
N GLN A 298 -0.54 -10.83 -27.02
CA GLN A 298 0.32 -11.83 -27.69
C GLN A 298 1.82 -11.64 -27.40
N LEU A 299 2.16 -11.26 -26.17
CA LEU A 299 3.52 -10.99 -25.75
C LEU A 299 4.21 -12.20 -25.06
N GLU A 300 3.46 -13.28 -24.78
CA GLU A 300 3.99 -14.47 -24.07
C GLU A 300 5.16 -15.11 -24.81
N GLY A 301 5.00 -15.35 -26.11
CA GLY A 301 6.05 -15.97 -26.94
C GLY A 301 7.33 -15.15 -26.97
N LYS A 302 7.24 -13.82 -26.94
CA LYS A 302 8.40 -12.93 -26.89
C LYS A 302 9.21 -13.13 -25.60
N LEU A 303 8.54 -13.25 -24.46
CA LEU A 303 9.21 -13.48 -23.17
C LEU A 303 9.76 -14.91 -23.05
N GLN A 304 9.06 -15.90 -23.59
CA GLN A 304 9.56 -17.29 -23.63
C GLN A 304 10.85 -17.38 -24.44
N ASN A 305 10.86 -16.83 -25.66
CA ASN A 305 12.07 -16.80 -26.51
C ASN A 305 13.22 -16.05 -25.82
N LEU A 306 12.92 -14.96 -25.08
CA LEU A 306 13.93 -14.25 -24.31
C LEU A 306 14.52 -15.12 -23.19
N ALA A 307 13.69 -15.87 -22.47
CA ALA A 307 14.13 -16.76 -21.39
C ALA A 307 14.97 -17.94 -21.93
N GLU A 308 14.60 -18.48 -23.08
CA GLU A 308 15.39 -19.55 -23.76
C GLU A 308 16.75 -19.01 -24.24
N LYS A 309 16.79 -17.80 -24.78
CA LYS A 309 18.01 -17.18 -25.29
C LYS A 309 18.97 -16.73 -24.18
N TYR A 310 18.44 -16.32 -23.02
CA TYR A 310 19.21 -15.78 -21.90
C TYR A 310 18.88 -16.46 -20.56
N PRO A 311 19.02 -17.79 -20.43
CA PRO A 311 18.51 -18.55 -19.28
C PRO A 311 19.19 -18.21 -17.94
N ASP A 312 20.38 -17.58 -17.96
CA ASP A 312 21.11 -17.16 -16.76
C ASP A 312 20.92 -15.68 -16.41
N ARG A 313 20.16 -14.95 -17.23
CA ARG A 313 19.90 -13.52 -17.03
C ARG A 313 18.43 -13.17 -16.99
N PHE A 314 17.55 -14.05 -17.46
CA PHE A 314 16.13 -13.81 -17.45
C PHE A 314 15.35 -15.03 -16.94
N ILE A 315 14.63 -14.84 -15.86
CA ILE A 315 13.80 -15.85 -15.21
C ILE A 315 12.37 -15.35 -15.15
N ILE A 316 11.42 -16.19 -15.56
CA ILE A 316 10.00 -15.94 -15.43
C ILE A 316 9.47 -16.80 -14.29
N THR A 317 8.79 -16.16 -13.31
CA THR A 317 8.15 -16.88 -12.21
C THR A 317 6.68 -16.51 -12.09
N ARG A 318 5.93 -17.33 -11.40
CA ARG A 318 4.62 -16.96 -10.86
C ARG A 318 4.82 -16.17 -9.59
N LEU A 319 3.73 -15.57 -9.09
CA LEU A 319 3.74 -14.90 -7.79
C LEU A 319 4.31 -15.86 -6.73
N TRP A 320 5.28 -15.38 -5.99
CA TRP A 320 5.84 -16.12 -4.86
C TRP A 320 4.78 -16.20 -3.74
N LYS A 321 4.46 -17.41 -3.33
CA LYS A 321 3.33 -17.68 -2.42
C LYS A 321 3.53 -17.03 -1.06
N GLU A 322 4.73 -17.15 -0.50
CA GLU A 322 5.07 -16.63 0.82
C GLU A 322 5.75 -15.27 0.69
N TYR A 323 5.31 -14.33 1.50
CA TYR A 323 5.97 -13.03 1.57
C TYR A 323 7.39 -13.15 2.15
N ALA A 324 7.63 -14.17 2.97
CA ALA A 324 8.95 -14.50 3.49
C ALA A 324 9.99 -14.70 2.38
N HIS A 325 9.63 -15.31 1.24
CA HIS A 325 10.51 -15.46 0.09
C HIS A 325 10.91 -14.11 -0.54
N VAL A 326 9.97 -13.15 -0.58
CA VAL A 326 10.26 -11.80 -1.07
C VAL A 326 11.27 -11.12 -0.14
N ILE A 327 11.05 -11.18 1.17
CA ILE A 327 11.95 -10.58 2.16
C ILE A 327 13.33 -11.25 2.09
N GLU A 328 13.40 -12.58 2.03
CA GLU A 328 14.65 -13.32 1.93
C GLU A 328 15.46 -12.89 0.71
N PHE A 329 14.82 -12.75 -0.45
CA PHE A 329 15.49 -12.31 -1.66
C PHE A 329 15.94 -10.84 -1.58
N LEU A 330 15.13 -9.96 -1.03
CA LEU A 330 15.49 -8.54 -0.88
C LEU A 330 16.60 -8.32 0.16
N ASP A 331 16.68 -9.14 1.21
CA ASP A 331 17.73 -9.08 2.24
C ASP A 331 19.02 -9.81 1.85
N SER A 332 19.03 -10.57 0.75
CA SER A 332 20.14 -11.47 0.37
C SER A 332 21.38 -10.75 -0.18
N GLY A 333 21.26 -9.51 -0.62
CA GLY A 333 22.29 -8.81 -1.40
C GLY A 333 22.32 -9.18 -2.89
N HIS A 334 21.48 -10.14 -3.34
CA HIS A 334 21.36 -10.51 -4.75
C HIS A 334 20.34 -9.67 -5.52
N CYS A 335 19.52 -8.89 -4.84
CA CYS A 335 18.57 -7.96 -5.43
C CYS A 335 19.09 -6.53 -5.29
N TRP A 336 19.42 -5.84 -6.38
CA TRP A 336 19.83 -4.45 -6.34
C TRP A 336 18.67 -3.47 -6.60
N ALA A 337 17.61 -3.94 -7.27
CA ALA A 337 16.43 -3.13 -7.54
C ALA A 337 15.16 -3.97 -7.62
N GLU A 338 14.08 -3.36 -7.20
CA GLU A 338 12.71 -3.81 -7.42
C GLU A 338 12.05 -2.87 -8.43
N MET A 339 11.73 -3.37 -9.62
CA MET A 339 11.05 -2.62 -10.68
C MET A 339 9.56 -2.94 -10.62
N THR A 340 8.77 -2.05 -10.06
CA THR A 340 7.37 -2.34 -9.73
C THR A 340 6.44 -1.14 -9.96
N ASP A 341 5.16 -1.39 -10.08
CA ASP A 341 4.11 -0.37 -10.01
C ASP A 341 3.30 -0.43 -8.71
N SER A 342 3.74 -1.25 -7.75
CA SER A 342 3.12 -1.40 -6.44
C SER A 342 3.32 -0.15 -5.56
N GLY A 343 2.25 0.33 -4.90
CA GLY A 343 2.36 1.37 -3.88
C GLY A 343 3.09 0.88 -2.62
N SER A 344 2.69 -0.30 -2.12
CA SER A 344 3.24 -0.88 -0.89
C SER A 344 4.73 -1.17 -0.98
N MET A 345 5.20 -1.68 -2.13
CA MET A 345 6.62 -1.97 -2.31
C MET A 345 7.50 -0.73 -2.20
N GLN A 346 7.04 0.44 -2.64
CA GLN A 346 7.80 1.69 -2.48
C GLN A 346 8.10 2.00 -1.02
N GLU A 347 7.15 1.72 -0.13
CA GLU A 347 7.27 1.94 1.32
C GLU A 347 8.15 0.88 1.97
N GLU A 348 7.95 -0.39 1.58
CA GLU A 348 8.69 -1.54 2.11
C GLU A 348 10.18 -1.42 1.82
N LEU A 349 10.55 -1.02 0.59
CA LEU A 349 11.92 -0.95 0.12
C LEU A 349 12.80 0.09 0.85
N ILE A 350 12.22 1.00 1.60
CA ILE A 350 12.97 1.88 2.52
C ILE A 350 13.78 1.05 3.54
N TYR A 351 13.29 -0.12 3.92
CA TYR A 351 13.88 -0.99 4.95
C TYR A 351 14.79 -2.09 4.39
N PHE A 352 15.07 -2.06 3.08
CA PHE A 352 16.04 -2.92 2.39
C PHE A 352 17.18 -2.05 1.86
N PRO A 353 18.30 -1.91 2.60
CA PRO A 353 19.32 -0.89 2.32
C PRO A 353 20.00 -1.03 0.97
N ASP A 354 20.08 -2.25 0.43
CA ASP A 354 20.79 -2.53 -0.81
C ASP A 354 19.87 -2.56 -2.05
N VAL A 355 18.56 -2.33 -1.87
CA VAL A 355 17.56 -2.44 -2.95
C VAL A 355 16.99 -1.08 -3.30
N MET A 356 17.10 -0.65 -4.56
CA MET A 356 16.45 0.55 -5.10
C MET A 356 15.03 0.22 -5.58
N SER A 357 14.07 1.07 -5.25
CA SER A 357 12.75 1.04 -5.90
C SER A 357 12.82 1.73 -7.26
N LEU A 358 12.41 1.05 -8.32
CA LEU A 358 12.22 1.58 -9.66
C LEU A 358 10.72 1.57 -9.97
N THR A 359 10.05 2.66 -9.64
CA THR A 359 8.59 2.73 -9.72
C THR A 359 8.12 3.06 -11.13
N VAL A 360 7.52 2.09 -11.80
CA VAL A 360 7.02 2.22 -13.18
C VAL A 360 5.70 2.98 -13.20
N ARG A 361 5.75 4.28 -12.98
CA ARG A 361 4.59 5.19 -12.93
C ARG A 361 4.93 6.58 -13.43
N LEU A 362 3.91 7.37 -13.79
CA LEU A 362 4.02 8.80 -14.09
C LEU A 362 4.03 9.65 -12.81
N ASN A 363 3.39 9.19 -11.77
CA ASN A 363 3.26 9.83 -10.47
C ASN A 363 3.24 8.79 -9.36
N THR A 364 3.35 9.21 -8.14
CA THR A 364 3.25 8.32 -6.98
C THR A 364 2.43 8.95 -5.85
N ASP A 365 1.71 8.13 -5.17
CA ASP A 365 0.98 8.44 -3.93
C ASP A 365 1.88 8.32 -2.68
N ARG A 366 3.16 7.97 -2.87
CA ARG A 366 4.22 7.91 -1.85
C ARG A 366 5.44 8.75 -2.27
N PRO A 367 5.26 10.05 -2.58
CA PRO A 367 6.34 10.89 -3.08
C PRO A 367 7.48 11.07 -2.08
N GLU A 368 7.21 10.97 -0.79
CA GLU A 368 8.19 11.01 0.29
C GLU A 368 9.23 9.87 0.20
N THR A 369 8.89 8.74 -0.44
CA THR A 369 9.86 7.66 -0.71
C THR A 369 10.94 8.10 -1.69
N VAL A 370 10.63 9.06 -2.56
CA VAL A 370 11.54 9.63 -3.55
C VAL A 370 12.38 10.74 -2.92
N PHE A 371 11.75 11.86 -2.52
CA PHE A 371 12.53 13.06 -2.16
C PHE A 371 13.02 13.06 -0.70
N ASP A 372 12.31 12.42 0.24
CA ASP A 372 12.71 12.35 1.64
C ASP A 372 13.56 11.12 1.96
N ALA A 373 13.05 9.92 1.66
CA ALA A 373 13.76 8.67 1.92
C ALA A 373 14.88 8.41 0.91
N LYS A 374 14.78 8.94 -0.31
CA LYS A 374 15.71 8.72 -1.42
C LYS A 374 15.93 7.26 -1.75
N SER A 375 14.87 6.46 -1.62
CA SER A 375 14.85 5.01 -1.83
C SER A 375 14.15 4.60 -3.12
N ASN A 376 13.57 5.57 -3.85
CA ASN A 376 12.70 5.33 -4.98
C ASN A 376 13.01 6.28 -6.13
N ILE A 377 12.89 5.79 -7.36
CA ILE A 377 13.00 6.56 -8.61
C ILE A 377 11.78 6.23 -9.47
N LEU A 378 11.07 7.25 -9.94
CA LEU A 378 10.00 7.05 -10.92
C LEU A 378 10.61 6.72 -12.28
N VAL A 379 10.07 5.68 -12.91
CA VAL A 379 10.41 5.20 -14.25
C VAL A 379 9.17 5.30 -15.14
N PRO A 380 8.87 6.48 -15.70
CA PRO A 380 7.68 6.70 -16.51
C PRO A 380 7.61 5.74 -17.70
N PRO A 381 6.48 5.00 -17.88
CA PRO A 381 6.36 4.03 -18.97
C PRO A 381 5.98 4.69 -20.31
N VAL A 382 6.69 5.75 -20.71
CA VAL A 382 6.40 6.52 -21.93
C VAL A 382 6.86 5.81 -23.20
N ASN A 383 8.02 5.15 -23.18
CA ASN A 383 8.53 4.27 -24.21
C ASN A 383 9.64 3.35 -23.68
N SER A 384 9.98 2.32 -24.44
CA SER A 384 10.94 1.30 -24.03
C SER A 384 12.37 1.85 -23.84
N LYS A 385 12.83 2.75 -24.72
CA LYS A 385 14.16 3.36 -24.64
C LYS A 385 14.32 4.17 -23.37
N TRP A 386 13.29 4.94 -22.99
CA TRP A 386 13.27 5.73 -21.78
C TRP A 386 13.41 4.85 -20.53
N ILE A 387 12.61 3.80 -20.44
CA ILE A 387 12.65 2.82 -19.34
C ILE A 387 14.07 2.24 -19.22
N THR A 388 14.60 1.70 -20.32
CA THR A 388 15.96 1.11 -20.35
C THR A 388 17.03 2.11 -19.94
N SER A 389 16.94 3.34 -20.39
CA SER A 389 17.94 4.38 -20.11
C SER A 389 17.95 4.79 -18.63
N ILE A 390 16.78 4.91 -17.97
CA ILE A 390 16.72 5.21 -16.53
C ILE A 390 17.31 4.05 -15.73
N VAL A 391 16.96 2.80 -16.02
CA VAL A 391 17.48 1.65 -15.29
C VAL A 391 19.00 1.56 -15.43
N LYS A 392 19.54 1.71 -16.66
CA LYS A 392 20.98 1.75 -16.91
C LYS A 392 21.68 2.86 -16.13
N GLU A 393 21.15 4.07 -16.19
CA GLU A 393 21.76 5.21 -15.52
C GLU A 393 21.70 5.06 -14.00
N THR A 394 20.58 4.55 -13.47
CA THR A 394 20.47 4.25 -12.03
C THR A 394 21.49 3.20 -11.60
N PHE A 395 21.71 2.15 -12.40
CA PHE A 395 22.71 1.13 -12.10
C PHE A 395 24.13 1.68 -12.16
N ASN A 396 24.46 2.47 -13.20
CA ASN A 396 25.78 3.09 -13.35
C ASN A 396 26.12 4.03 -12.19
N ARG A 397 25.11 4.66 -11.63
CA ARG A 397 25.24 5.60 -10.50
C ARG A 397 25.01 4.93 -9.13
N LYS A 398 24.81 3.61 -9.09
CA LYS A 398 24.42 2.90 -7.85
C LYS A 398 25.40 3.10 -6.69
N GLU A 399 26.70 3.24 -6.97
CA GLU A 399 27.69 3.55 -5.93
C GLU A 399 27.54 4.99 -5.41
N GLY A 400 27.29 5.95 -6.30
CA GLY A 400 26.96 7.32 -5.94
C GLY A 400 25.58 7.45 -5.30
N LEU A 401 24.57 6.75 -5.85
CA LEU A 401 23.26 6.57 -5.24
C LEU A 401 23.34 5.64 -4.03
N GLY A 402 24.33 4.75 -3.95
CA GLY A 402 24.62 3.91 -2.78
C GLY A 402 24.92 4.70 -1.52
N ILE A 403 25.37 5.95 -1.64
CA ILE A 403 25.38 6.88 -0.51
C ILE A 403 23.95 7.18 -0.06
N HIS A 404 23.02 7.33 -0.98
CA HIS A 404 21.59 7.50 -0.69
C HIS A 404 20.97 6.20 -0.21
N LEU A 405 21.32 5.04 -0.79
CA LEU A 405 20.87 3.73 -0.35
C LEU A 405 21.33 3.43 1.07
N LYS A 406 22.59 3.63 1.38
CA LYS A 406 23.16 3.46 2.74
C LYS A 406 22.62 4.47 3.75
N ASN A 407 22.21 5.65 3.28
CA ASN A 407 21.66 6.73 4.10
C ASN A 407 20.13 6.89 3.94
N LYS A 408 19.42 5.84 3.54
CA LYS A 408 17.96 5.84 3.49
C LYS A 408 17.41 6.32 4.83
N LYS A 409 16.61 7.35 4.79
CA LYS A 409 15.93 7.82 6.00
C LYS A 409 14.74 6.91 6.27
N HIS A 410 14.69 6.36 7.45
CA HIS A 410 13.56 5.58 7.93
C HIS A 410 12.41 6.53 8.32
N ILE A 411 11.80 7.14 7.30
CA ILE A 411 10.76 8.19 7.45
C ILE A 411 9.47 7.67 8.09
N TYR A 412 9.22 6.38 8.03
CA TYR A 412 8.02 5.74 8.56
C TYR A 412 8.14 5.22 9.99
N GLY A 413 9.19 5.62 10.70
CA GLY A 413 9.39 5.24 12.09
C GLY A 413 10.26 4.00 12.29
N ARG A 414 10.28 3.50 13.53
CA ARG A 414 11.11 2.35 13.92
C ARG A 414 10.24 1.10 14.09
N PRO A 415 10.79 -0.09 13.82
CA PRO A 415 10.10 -1.37 14.03
C PRO A 415 9.51 -1.51 15.45
N GLY A 416 8.26 -1.94 15.52
CA GLY A 416 7.53 -2.15 16.78
C GLY A 416 7.02 -0.88 17.45
N GLN A 417 7.13 0.30 16.82
CA GLN A 417 6.72 1.56 17.44
C GLN A 417 5.44 2.15 16.83
N VAL A 418 5.16 1.89 15.56
CA VAL A 418 4.04 2.51 14.84
C VAL A 418 2.70 1.99 15.36
N SER A 419 2.52 0.68 15.36
CA SER A 419 1.30 0.04 15.87
C SER A 419 1.08 0.34 17.35
N LYS A 420 2.17 0.39 18.13
CA LYS A 420 2.14 0.80 19.54
C LYS A 420 1.66 2.25 19.72
N ALA A 421 2.13 3.17 18.86
CA ALA A 421 1.68 4.56 18.90
C ALA A 421 0.18 4.67 18.58
N ILE A 422 -0.30 3.98 17.54
CA ILE A 422 -1.71 3.95 17.14
C ILE A 422 -2.58 3.44 18.31
N VAL A 423 -2.26 2.28 18.86
CA VAL A 423 -3.04 1.67 19.96
C VAL A 423 -3.01 2.56 21.21
N LYS A 424 -1.86 3.17 21.53
CA LYS A 424 -1.73 4.09 22.66
C LYS A 424 -2.60 5.33 22.51
N ILE A 425 -2.64 5.92 21.30
CA ILE A 425 -3.49 7.09 21.03
C ILE A 425 -4.96 6.71 21.22
N ILE A 426 -5.39 5.60 20.63
CA ILE A 426 -6.78 5.12 20.77
C ILE A 426 -7.15 4.86 22.21
N LYS A 427 -6.27 4.21 23.00
CA LYS A 427 -6.52 3.99 24.44
C LYS A 427 -6.63 5.29 25.20
N LYS A 428 -5.75 6.25 24.96
CA LYS A 428 -5.74 7.55 25.64
C LYS A 428 -7.03 8.33 25.34
N GLU A 429 -7.43 8.40 24.09
CA GLU A 429 -8.68 9.03 23.67
C GLU A 429 -9.89 8.41 24.38
N PHE A 430 -9.82 7.12 24.61
CA PHE A 430 -10.87 6.38 25.27
C PHE A 430 -10.87 6.55 26.79
N GLU A 431 -9.71 6.57 27.43
CA GLU A 431 -9.56 6.72 28.88
C GLU A 431 -9.88 8.16 29.34
N SER A 432 -9.78 9.14 28.44
CA SER A 432 -10.15 10.54 28.76
C SER A 432 -11.64 10.71 29.05
N GLY A 433 -12.47 9.73 28.73
CA GLY A 433 -13.93 9.81 28.89
C GLY A 433 -14.61 10.73 27.86
N ASP A 434 -13.81 11.47 27.08
CA ASP A 434 -14.27 12.37 26.03
C ASP A 434 -14.33 11.67 24.65
N ALA A 435 -13.89 10.43 24.58
CA ALA A 435 -13.91 9.63 23.37
C ALA A 435 -15.33 9.26 23.00
N ASN A 436 -16.03 10.25 22.51
CA ASN A 436 -17.26 10.02 21.80
C ASN A 436 -16.89 9.77 20.33
N PHE A 437 -16.99 8.51 19.87
CA PHE A 437 -16.72 8.17 18.49
C PHE A 437 -17.81 8.62 17.51
N TYR A 438 -18.70 9.50 17.92
CA TYR A 438 -19.59 10.18 16.99
C TYR A 438 -18.85 11.22 16.15
N PRO A 439 -19.27 11.47 14.91
CA PRO A 439 -18.71 12.53 14.09
C PRO A 439 -18.72 13.89 14.80
N TRP A 440 -17.64 14.65 14.65
CA TRP A 440 -17.49 15.95 15.29
C TRP A 440 -18.63 16.93 14.95
N LEU A 441 -19.21 16.84 13.75
CA LEU A 441 -20.34 17.66 13.32
C LEU A 441 -21.54 17.49 14.25
N HIS A 442 -21.84 16.25 14.62
CA HIS A 442 -22.94 15.95 15.55
C HIS A 442 -22.67 16.52 16.94
N GLN A 443 -21.44 16.44 17.39
CA GLN A 443 -21.05 17.01 18.69
C GLN A 443 -21.19 18.52 18.71
N ARG A 444 -20.79 19.22 17.64
CA ARG A 444 -20.83 20.67 17.58
C ARG A 444 -22.23 21.26 17.49
N ILE A 445 -23.07 20.68 16.67
CA ILE A 445 -24.44 21.22 16.47
C ILE A 445 -25.52 20.47 17.24
N ASN A 446 -25.12 19.44 18.00
CA ASN A 446 -26.02 18.67 18.89
C ASN A 446 -27.30 18.14 18.20
N LEU A 447 -27.27 17.97 16.89
CA LEU A 447 -28.41 17.60 16.06
C LEU A 447 -29.11 16.31 16.53
N TRP A 448 -28.33 15.33 16.92
CA TRP A 448 -28.89 14.03 17.33
C TRP A 448 -29.63 14.11 18.67
N LYS A 449 -29.18 14.91 19.59
CA LYS A 449 -29.86 15.11 20.86
C LYS A 449 -31.16 15.89 20.70
N GLU A 450 -31.16 16.91 19.84
CA GLU A 450 -32.33 17.74 19.58
C GLU A 450 -33.40 16.99 18.78
N ASN A 451 -33.00 15.97 18.02
CA ASN A 451 -33.89 15.20 17.15
C ASN A 451 -34.04 13.74 17.57
N GLU A 452 -33.86 13.44 18.86
CA GLU A 452 -34.15 12.11 19.39
C GLU A 452 -35.60 11.72 19.05
N GLY A 453 -35.74 10.61 18.33
CA GLY A 453 -37.05 10.09 17.90
C GLY A 453 -37.47 10.41 16.48
N LEU A 454 -36.70 11.16 15.71
CA LEU A 454 -36.98 11.35 14.29
C LEU A 454 -36.58 10.13 13.48
N SER A 455 -37.53 9.55 12.73
CA SER A 455 -37.34 8.28 12.04
C SER A 455 -36.40 8.34 10.82
N TYR A 456 -36.07 9.51 10.32
CA TYR A 456 -35.15 9.68 9.18
C TYR A 456 -33.69 9.70 9.58
N MET A 457 -33.39 9.69 10.86
CA MET A 457 -32.06 9.50 11.43
C MET A 457 -31.87 8.04 11.85
#